data_8dce103d72a64ee5f85f90cee6d42790
#
_entry.id   8dce103d72a64ee5f85f90cee6d42790
#
_cell.length_a   1.000
_cell.length_b   1.000
_cell.length_c   1.000
_cell.angle_alpha   90.00
_cell.angle_beta   90.00
_cell.angle_gamma   90.00
#
_symmetry.space_group_name_H-M   'P 1'
#
loop_
_entity.id
_entity.type
_entity.pdbx_description
1 polymer ?
#
loop_
_entity_poly.entity_id
_entity_poly.type
_entity_poly.pdbx_seq_one_letter_code
_entity_poly.pdbx_strand_id
1 'polypeptide(L)'
;MALFTIHADCRYEIVRKIAEGGMGIVYEAEQHGAHGFVKRVAIKVIRQQYARQPEFIANFIGEAKLVADLIHTNIVQTYHLGEAHGVYFIAMELIRGVNLEQFTQQHVQRARRLPRELAVFIVSRVARGLAYAHAKTDRDGRPLGIVHRDVSFKNILIAFEGDVKLTDFGIAKARGYLTDQEGEVIAGKADFMSPEQASFQKTDKRSDLFSAGVVLAHLLLGYNIFKAATPEESRQRVLQLPIPDFRTLDERIDDRLNAILHKALARDLHKRYASADELLYDLEHYIYHAGYGPTNETLGRYIRELFDGSGATAGPSPLMEKSTGLMLRAEHLSRPH
;
A
#
# COMPACT_ATOMS: atom_id res chain seq x y z
N MET A 1 -26.29 -11.84 2.17
CA MET A 1 -26.27 -12.48 3.50
C MET A 1 -24.91 -12.23 4.12
N ALA A 2 -24.82 -11.75 5.36
CA ALA A 2 -23.53 -11.50 6.01
C ALA A 2 -22.81 -12.84 6.25
N LEU A 3 -21.48 -12.86 6.12
CA LEU A 3 -20.66 -14.04 6.43
C LEU A 3 -20.64 -14.32 7.93
N PHE A 4 -20.45 -13.27 8.73
CA PHE A 4 -20.51 -13.27 10.20
C PHE A 4 -20.64 -11.82 10.71
N THR A 5 -20.83 -11.65 12.02
CA THR A 5 -20.98 -10.34 12.65
C THR A 5 -19.91 -10.17 13.73
N ILE A 6 -19.31 -8.97 13.80
CA ILE A 6 -18.44 -8.57 14.91
C ILE A 6 -19.22 -7.61 15.80
N HIS A 7 -19.36 -7.95 17.08
CA HIS A 7 -19.94 -7.12 18.11
C HIS A 7 -18.82 -6.53 18.97
N ALA A 8 -18.64 -5.22 18.87
CA ALA A 8 -17.74 -4.41 19.67
C ALA A 8 -18.52 -3.14 20.10
N ASP A 9 -17.86 -1.98 20.19
CA ASP A 9 -18.55 -0.70 20.43
C ASP A 9 -19.58 -0.37 19.32
N CYS A 10 -19.36 -0.91 18.12
CA CYS A 10 -20.30 -0.91 17.00
C CYS A 10 -20.53 -2.33 16.50
N ARG A 11 -21.68 -2.56 15.83
CA ARG A 11 -21.96 -3.80 15.13
C ARG A 11 -21.43 -3.71 13.71
N TYR A 12 -20.61 -4.69 13.30
CA TYR A 12 -20.09 -4.82 11.94
C TYR A 12 -20.60 -6.12 11.31
N GLU A 13 -21.36 -6.03 10.23
CA GLU A 13 -21.79 -7.17 9.42
C GLU A 13 -20.80 -7.40 8.30
N ILE A 14 -20.11 -8.52 8.31
CA ILE A 14 -19.09 -8.84 7.31
C ILE A 14 -19.75 -9.32 6.03
N VAL A 15 -19.54 -8.59 4.96
CA VAL A 15 -20.18 -8.84 3.64
C VAL A 15 -19.36 -9.84 2.84
N ARG A 16 -18.06 -9.59 2.69
CA ARG A 16 -17.14 -10.45 1.91
C ARG A 16 -15.68 -10.21 2.29
N LYS A 17 -14.84 -11.19 1.97
CA LYS A 17 -13.39 -11.05 2.05
C LYS A 17 -12.89 -10.22 0.87
N ILE A 18 -12.02 -9.24 1.15
CA ILE A 18 -11.37 -8.38 0.14
C ILE A 18 -9.96 -8.89 -0.16
N ALA A 19 -9.17 -9.11 0.90
CA ALA A 19 -7.77 -9.49 0.76
C ALA A 19 -7.32 -10.36 1.93
N GLU A 20 -6.25 -11.13 1.71
CA GLU A 20 -5.58 -11.90 2.74
C GLU A 20 -4.08 -11.67 2.64
N GLY A 21 -3.45 -11.37 3.78
CA GLY A 21 -2.02 -11.16 3.89
C GLY A 21 -1.40 -11.95 5.04
N GLY A 22 -0.11 -11.88 5.19
CA GLY A 22 0.61 -12.58 6.26
C GLY A 22 0.07 -12.25 7.66
N MET A 23 -0.22 -10.99 7.94
CA MET A 23 -0.62 -10.50 9.27
C MET A 23 -2.11 -10.55 9.55
N GLY A 24 -2.97 -10.56 8.51
CA GLY A 24 -4.41 -10.46 8.71
C GLY A 24 -5.23 -10.65 7.45
N ILE A 25 -6.53 -10.59 7.63
CA ILE A 25 -7.52 -10.68 6.56
C ILE A 25 -8.31 -9.38 6.54
N VAL A 26 -8.51 -8.83 5.35
CA VAL A 26 -9.32 -7.63 5.13
C VAL A 26 -10.66 -8.02 4.57
N TYR A 27 -11.72 -7.52 5.20
CA TYR A 27 -13.12 -7.74 4.82
C TYR A 27 -13.81 -6.43 4.46
N GLU A 28 -14.77 -6.49 3.57
CA GLU A 28 -15.81 -5.48 3.43
C GLU A 28 -16.88 -5.74 4.47
N ALA A 29 -17.28 -4.70 5.19
CA ALA A 29 -18.31 -4.79 6.23
C ALA A 29 -19.28 -3.60 6.18
N GLU A 30 -20.46 -3.80 6.76
CA GLU A 30 -21.43 -2.77 7.07
C GLU A 30 -21.35 -2.45 8.57
N GLN A 31 -20.92 -1.22 8.86
CA GLN A 31 -20.95 -0.67 10.22
C GLN A 31 -22.35 -0.10 10.49
N HIS A 32 -23.01 -0.61 11.52
CA HIS A 32 -24.34 -0.17 11.95
C HIS A 32 -24.24 0.83 13.07
N GLY A 33 -24.86 1.98 12.90
CA GLY A 33 -25.00 3.04 13.89
C GLY A 33 -26.45 3.21 14.36
N ALA A 34 -26.71 4.28 15.10
CA ALA A 34 -28.03 4.63 15.59
C ALA A 34 -29.00 4.98 14.44
N HIS A 35 -30.29 4.78 14.69
CA HIS A 35 -31.38 5.16 13.78
C HIS A 35 -31.27 4.58 12.36
N GLY A 36 -30.72 3.37 12.22
CA GLY A 36 -30.58 2.72 10.92
C GLY A 36 -29.45 3.24 10.05
N PHE A 37 -28.54 4.07 10.61
CA PHE A 37 -27.34 4.51 9.88
C PHE A 37 -26.45 3.30 9.55
N VAL A 38 -26.09 3.14 8.27
CA VAL A 38 -25.20 2.09 7.79
C VAL A 38 -24.09 2.71 6.95
N LYS A 39 -22.85 2.38 7.29
CA LYS A 39 -21.67 2.80 6.55
C LYS A 39 -20.88 1.59 6.09
N ARG A 40 -20.48 1.56 4.81
CA ARG A 40 -19.53 0.56 4.33
C ARG A 40 -18.11 0.91 4.73
N VAL A 41 -17.39 -0.08 5.28
CA VAL A 41 -16.03 0.05 5.79
C VAL A 41 -15.20 -1.17 5.39
N ALA A 42 -13.88 -1.03 5.41
CA ALA A 42 -12.96 -2.16 5.39
C ALA A 42 -12.58 -2.53 6.83
N ILE A 43 -12.55 -3.82 7.14
CA ILE A 43 -12.17 -4.35 8.46
C ILE A 43 -10.95 -5.25 8.27
N LYS A 44 -9.81 -4.85 8.83
CA LYS A 44 -8.60 -5.67 8.89
C LYS A 44 -8.57 -6.42 10.21
N VAL A 45 -8.71 -7.74 10.16
CA VAL A 45 -8.71 -8.64 11.32
C VAL A 45 -7.35 -9.32 11.42
N ILE A 46 -6.74 -9.31 12.62
CA ILE A 46 -5.48 -10.02 12.87
C ILE A 46 -5.73 -11.53 12.81
N ARG A 47 -4.79 -12.28 12.24
CA ARG A 47 -4.83 -13.75 12.28
C ARG A 47 -4.67 -14.25 13.72
N GLN A 48 -5.44 -15.28 14.09
CA GLN A 48 -5.48 -15.85 15.44
C GLN A 48 -4.10 -16.31 15.96
N GLN A 49 -3.21 -16.77 15.07
CA GLN A 49 -1.85 -17.17 15.43
C GLN A 49 -1.02 -16.01 16.01
N TYR A 50 -1.27 -14.77 15.57
CA TYR A 50 -0.62 -13.57 16.06
C TYR A 50 -1.35 -12.93 17.24
N ALA A 51 -2.68 -13.18 17.38
CA ALA A 51 -3.48 -12.69 18.49
C ALA A 51 -3.06 -13.28 19.85
N ARG A 52 -2.21 -14.32 19.86
CA ARG A 52 -1.65 -14.91 21.07
C ARG A 52 -0.25 -14.40 21.44
N GLN A 53 0.33 -13.50 20.63
CA GLN A 53 1.66 -12.94 20.84
C GLN A 53 1.53 -11.50 21.37
N PRO A 54 1.79 -11.25 22.68
CA PRO A 54 1.60 -9.91 23.28
C PRO A 54 2.35 -8.80 22.58
N GLU A 55 3.57 -9.09 22.13
CA GLU A 55 4.43 -8.14 21.42
C GLU A 55 3.88 -7.76 20.05
N PHE A 56 3.32 -8.74 19.32
CA PHE A 56 2.67 -8.48 18.04
C PHE A 56 1.43 -7.59 18.22
N ILE A 57 0.62 -7.89 19.23
CA ILE A 57 -0.56 -7.08 19.59
C ILE A 57 -0.15 -5.66 19.96
N ALA A 58 0.88 -5.49 20.82
CA ALA A 58 1.37 -4.17 21.20
C ALA A 58 1.84 -3.35 19.99
N ASN A 59 2.53 -3.98 19.03
CA ASN A 59 2.96 -3.34 17.79
C ASN A 59 1.78 -2.97 16.89
N PHE A 60 0.80 -3.87 16.74
CA PHE A 60 -0.41 -3.62 15.95
C PHE A 60 -1.24 -2.46 16.54
N ILE A 61 -1.41 -2.43 17.86
CA ILE A 61 -2.09 -1.31 18.55
C ILE A 61 -1.27 -0.02 18.39
N GLY A 62 0.06 -0.09 18.51
CA GLY A 62 0.95 1.04 18.29
C GLY A 62 0.85 1.60 16.88
N GLU A 63 0.79 0.73 15.87
CA GLU A 63 0.56 1.09 14.47
C GLU A 63 -0.77 1.80 14.30
N ALA A 64 -1.86 1.16 14.79
CA ALA A 64 -3.19 1.72 14.69
C ALA A 64 -3.28 3.12 15.31
N LYS A 65 -2.66 3.34 16.49
CA LYS A 65 -2.62 4.65 17.15
C LYS A 65 -1.86 5.71 16.37
N LEU A 66 -0.74 5.35 15.75
CA LEU A 66 0.07 6.29 14.96
C LEU A 66 -0.64 6.70 13.66
N VAL A 67 -1.35 5.77 13.00
CA VAL A 67 -2.05 6.07 11.75
C VAL A 67 -3.45 6.63 11.96
N ALA A 68 -4.03 6.50 13.15
CA ALA A 68 -5.36 7.04 13.46
C ALA A 68 -5.46 8.54 13.22
N ASP A 69 -4.38 9.28 13.50
CA ASP A 69 -4.30 10.74 13.32
C ASP A 69 -3.81 11.16 11.91
N LEU A 70 -3.57 10.21 11.01
CA LEU A 70 -3.21 10.52 9.63
C LEU A 70 -4.47 10.74 8.79
N ILE A 71 -4.94 11.99 8.74
CA ILE A 71 -6.10 12.40 7.95
C ILE A 71 -5.61 13.13 6.70
N HIS A 72 -5.58 12.42 5.58
CA HIS A 72 -5.07 12.95 4.31
C HIS A 72 -5.72 12.26 3.11
N THR A 73 -5.95 12.98 2.02
CA THR A 73 -6.62 12.46 0.81
C THR A 73 -5.89 11.28 0.18
N ASN A 74 -4.57 11.20 0.31
CA ASN A 74 -3.74 10.14 -0.27
C ASN A 74 -3.33 9.06 0.77
N ILE A 75 -4.03 8.98 1.90
CA ILE A 75 -3.84 7.93 2.92
C ILE A 75 -5.20 7.32 3.23
N VAL A 76 -5.28 5.99 3.35
CA VAL A 76 -6.50 5.31 3.79
C VAL A 76 -6.80 5.70 5.23
N GLN A 77 -7.97 6.27 5.46
CA GLN A 77 -8.37 6.73 6.79
C GLN A 77 -8.66 5.55 7.72
N THR A 78 -7.99 5.52 8.87
CA THR A 78 -8.34 4.62 9.98
C THR A 78 -9.47 5.26 10.80
N TYR A 79 -10.53 4.49 11.06
CA TYR A 79 -11.69 4.98 11.82
C TYR A 79 -11.68 4.50 13.26
N HIS A 80 -11.34 3.23 13.49
CA HIS A 80 -11.48 2.60 14.79
C HIS A 80 -10.54 1.39 14.92
N LEU A 81 -9.94 1.25 16.11
CA LEU A 81 -9.27 0.03 16.55
C LEU A 81 -10.19 -0.63 17.57
N GLY A 82 -10.65 -1.84 17.29
CA GLY A 82 -11.55 -2.59 18.16
C GLY A 82 -10.98 -3.93 18.57
N GLU A 83 -11.60 -4.50 19.59
CA GLU A 83 -11.38 -5.86 20.07
C GLU A 83 -12.73 -6.56 20.24
N ALA A 84 -12.84 -7.79 19.77
CA ALA A 84 -13.99 -8.64 19.96
C ALA A 84 -13.52 -10.08 20.24
N HIS A 85 -13.90 -10.63 21.40
CA HIS A 85 -13.55 -12.00 21.83
C HIS A 85 -12.05 -12.33 21.75
N GLY A 86 -11.18 -11.37 22.13
CA GLY A 86 -9.72 -11.53 22.08
C GLY A 86 -9.12 -11.40 20.66
N VAL A 87 -9.90 -10.96 19.68
CA VAL A 87 -9.45 -10.72 18.31
C VAL A 87 -9.45 -9.22 18.05
N TYR A 88 -8.28 -8.68 17.72
CA TYR A 88 -8.11 -7.26 17.37
C TYR A 88 -8.41 -7.01 15.89
N PHE A 89 -9.05 -5.88 15.61
CA PHE A 89 -9.34 -5.45 14.25
C PHE A 89 -9.23 -3.93 14.10
N ILE A 90 -8.96 -3.49 12.87
CA ILE A 90 -8.97 -2.07 12.48
C ILE A 90 -10.09 -1.86 11.47
N ALA A 91 -11.02 -0.94 11.80
CA ALA A 91 -12.01 -0.43 10.86
C ALA A 91 -11.43 0.80 10.14
N MET A 92 -11.50 0.80 8.80
CA MET A 92 -10.91 1.83 7.96
C MET A 92 -11.78 2.14 6.74
N GLU A 93 -11.39 3.17 6.02
CA GLU A 93 -12.01 3.57 4.76
C GLU A 93 -12.03 2.41 3.76
N LEU A 94 -13.20 2.13 3.20
CA LEU A 94 -13.34 1.18 2.10
C LEU A 94 -13.08 1.90 0.77
N ILE A 95 -12.02 1.49 0.08
CA ILE A 95 -11.70 2.02 -1.24
C ILE A 95 -12.36 1.13 -2.30
N ARG A 96 -13.29 1.71 -3.07
CA ARG A 96 -13.88 1.06 -4.23
C ARG A 96 -12.95 1.21 -5.42
N GLY A 97 -12.08 0.24 -5.61
CA GLY A 97 -11.02 0.32 -6.60
C GLY A 97 -10.15 -0.92 -6.59
N VAL A 98 -8.92 -0.77 -7.04
CA VAL A 98 -7.92 -1.84 -7.14
C VAL A 98 -6.58 -1.37 -6.56
N ASN A 99 -5.71 -2.32 -6.20
CA ASN A 99 -4.32 -2.00 -5.91
C ASN A 99 -3.47 -1.92 -7.21
N LEU A 100 -2.25 -1.39 -7.11
CA LEU A 100 -1.39 -1.26 -8.29
C LEU A 100 -0.98 -2.62 -8.90
N GLU A 101 -0.96 -3.71 -8.13
CA GLU A 101 -0.69 -5.04 -8.66
C GLU A 101 -1.81 -5.48 -9.61
N GLN A 102 -3.08 -5.34 -9.20
CA GLN A 102 -4.25 -5.62 -10.04
C GLN A 102 -4.32 -4.67 -11.25
N PHE A 103 -4.00 -3.39 -11.02
CA PHE A 103 -3.98 -2.37 -12.07
C PHE A 103 -2.96 -2.70 -13.17
N THR A 104 -1.73 -3.06 -12.80
CA THR A 104 -0.70 -3.43 -13.78
C THR A 104 -0.99 -4.77 -14.45
N GLN A 105 -1.55 -5.73 -13.70
CA GLN A 105 -1.97 -7.01 -14.28
C GLN A 105 -3.03 -6.81 -15.38
N GLN A 106 -3.97 -5.88 -15.18
CA GLN A 106 -4.98 -5.56 -16.18
C GLN A 106 -4.36 -4.93 -17.44
N HIS A 107 -3.31 -4.12 -17.31
CA HIS A 107 -2.56 -3.61 -18.46
C HIS A 107 -1.92 -4.72 -19.29
N VAL A 108 -1.31 -5.70 -18.60
CA VAL A 108 -0.72 -6.87 -19.27
C VAL A 108 -1.80 -7.66 -20.02
N GLN A 109 -2.95 -7.94 -19.37
CA GLN A 109 -4.06 -8.68 -19.98
C GLN A 109 -4.64 -7.98 -21.21
N ARG A 110 -4.66 -6.65 -21.20
CA ARG A 110 -5.18 -5.82 -22.30
C ARG A 110 -4.11 -5.45 -23.34
N ALA A 111 -2.87 -5.90 -23.17
CA ALA A 111 -1.72 -5.48 -23.98
C ALA A 111 -1.64 -3.93 -24.13
N ARG A 112 -2.00 -3.20 -23.08
CA ARG A 112 -2.06 -1.73 -23.05
C ARG A 112 -0.94 -1.18 -22.16
N ARG A 113 -0.20 -0.20 -22.65
CA ARG A 113 0.79 0.51 -21.84
C ARG A 113 0.13 1.65 -21.06
N LEU A 114 0.57 1.82 -19.80
CA LEU A 114 0.15 2.97 -19.00
C LEU A 114 0.73 4.27 -19.60
N PRO A 115 -0.09 5.32 -19.80
CA PRO A 115 0.43 6.64 -20.15
C PRO A 115 1.43 7.13 -19.11
N ARG A 116 2.57 7.66 -19.58
CA ARG A 116 3.69 8.12 -18.74
C ARG A 116 3.23 9.17 -17.71
N GLU A 117 2.38 10.09 -18.14
CA GLU A 117 1.86 11.17 -17.31
C GLU A 117 0.99 10.63 -16.16
N LEU A 118 0.23 9.55 -16.39
CA LEU A 118 -0.56 8.89 -15.35
C LEU A 118 0.34 8.11 -14.37
N ALA A 119 1.45 7.49 -14.85
CA ALA A 119 2.41 6.84 -13.97
C ALA A 119 3.05 7.86 -13.00
N VAL A 120 3.49 9.01 -13.51
CA VAL A 120 4.06 10.08 -12.70
C VAL A 120 3.00 10.69 -11.77
N PHE A 121 1.77 10.89 -12.24
CA PHE A 121 0.66 11.37 -11.42
C PHE A 121 0.38 10.44 -10.23
N ILE A 122 0.27 9.13 -10.45
CA ILE A 122 0.05 8.15 -9.38
C ILE A 122 1.14 8.28 -8.31
N VAL A 123 2.42 8.31 -8.70
CA VAL A 123 3.53 8.38 -7.75
C VAL A 123 3.61 9.76 -7.08
N SER A 124 3.21 10.84 -7.75
CA SER A 124 3.11 12.15 -7.10
C SER A 124 2.07 12.15 -5.96
N ARG A 125 0.94 11.43 -6.12
CA ARG A 125 -0.06 11.28 -5.04
C ARG A 125 0.49 10.43 -3.89
N VAL A 126 1.26 9.38 -4.19
CA VAL A 126 2.01 8.60 -3.18
C VAL A 126 2.98 9.50 -2.42
N ALA A 127 3.81 10.27 -3.13
CA ALA A 127 4.77 11.19 -2.53
C ALA A 127 4.08 12.24 -1.63
N ARG A 128 2.89 12.73 -2.02
CA ARG A 128 2.09 13.67 -1.22
C ARG A 128 1.60 13.04 0.08
N GLY A 129 1.14 11.80 0.06
CA GLY A 129 0.78 11.04 1.26
C GLY A 129 1.97 10.81 2.19
N LEU A 130 3.13 10.45 1.61
CA LEU A 130 4.38 10.27 2.36
C LEU A 130 4.87 11.58 2.97
N ALA A 131 4.83 12.70 2.24
CA ALA A 131 5.23 14.02 2.74
C ALA A 131 4.42 14.40 3.99
N TYR A 132 3.09 14.23 3.93
CA TYR A 132 2.22 14.47 5.07
C TYR A 132 2.57 13.57 6.28
N ALA A 133 2.75 12.27 6.07
CA ALA A 133 3.07 11.33 7.14
C ALA A 133 4.45 11.60 7.76
N HIS A 134 5.47 11.86 6.93
CA HIS A 134 6.83 12.15 7.39
C HIS A 134 6.95 13.46 8.19
N ALA A 135 6.09 14.45 7.89
CA ALA A 135 6.06 15.75 8.58
C ALA A 135 5.21 15.76 9.85
N LYS A 136 4.49 14.65 10.15
CA LYS A 136 3.56 14.61 11.28
C LYS A 136 4.27 14.79 12.61
N THR A 137 3.71 15.65 13.47
CA THR A 137 4.18 15.92 14.82
C THR A 137 3.16 15.49 15.87
N ASP A 138 3.61 15.30 17.09
CA ASP A 138 2.75 15.14 18.26
C ASP A 138 2.16 16.51 18.70
N ARG A 139 1.40 16.50 19.81
CA ARG A 139 0.76 17.72 20.36
C ARG A 139 1.77 18.77 20.85
N ASP A 140 2.99 18.37 21.16
CA ASP A 140 4.08 19.23 21.59
C ASP A 140 4.93 19.74 20.42
N GLY A 141 4.57 19.42 19.18
CA GLY A 141 5.29 19.79 17.96
C GLY A 141 6.53 18.93 17.67
N ARG A 142 6.75 17.82 18.40
CA ARG A 142 7.88 16.92 18.15
C ARG A 142 7.58 15.99 17.00
N PRO A 143 8.52 15.78 16.05
CA PRO A 143 8.30 14.86 14.94
C PRO A 143 8.01 13.44 15.43
N LEU A 144 6.93 12.84 14.91
CA LEU A 144 6.56 11.45 15.22
C LEU A 144 7.49 10.43 14.53
N GLY A 145 8.26 10.86 13.53
CA GLY A 145 9.21 10.00 12.82
C GLY A 145 8.53 8.86 12.06
N ILE A 146 7.31 9.10 11.57
CA ILE A 146 6.55 8.09 10.82
C ILE A 146 7.26 7.79 9.52
N VAL A 147 7.53 6.52 9.26
CA VAL A 147 8.08 5.98 8.01
C VAL A 147 7.20 4.82 7.58
N HIS A 148 6.81 4.78 6.32
CA HIS A 148 5.87 3.75 5.81
C HIS A 148 6.50 2.35 5.76
N ARG A 149 7.75 2.23 5.29
CA ARG A 149 8.58 1.01 5.19
C ARG A 149 8.04 -0.11 4.31
N ASP A 150 6.88 0.07 3.69
CA ASP A 150 6.23 -0.95 2.86
C ASP A 150 5.52 -0.34 1.64
N VAL A 151 6.13 0.68 1.03
CA VAL A 151 5.64 1.26 -0.23
C VAL A 151 5.82 0.22 -1.33
N SER A 152 4.70 -0.34 -1.80
CA SER A 152 4.68 -1.39 -2.82
C SER A 152 3.36 -1.38 -3.58
N PHE A 153 3.26 -2.11 -4.67
CA PHE A 153 2.05 -2.19 -5.49
C PHE A 153 0.81 -2.66 -4.71
N LYS A 154 0.98 -3.52 -3.70
CA LYS A 154 -0.15 -4.02 -2.88
C LYS A 154 -0.72 -2.96 -1.96
N ASN A 155 0.12 -2.01 -1.54
CA ASN A 155 -0.22 -1.00 -0.54
C ASN A 155 -0.54 0.37 -1.15
N ILE A 156 -0.66 0.46 -2.48
CA ILE A 156 -1.12 1.64 -3.20
C ILE A 156 -2.43 1.28 -3.89
N LEU A 157 -3.51 1.94 -3.48
CA LEU A 157 -4.86 1.72 -3.98
C LEU A 157 -5.23 2.86 -4.94
N ILE A 158 -5.94 2.52 -6.03
CA ILE A 158 -6.56 3.50 -6.93
C ILE A 158 -8.07 3.25 -6.89
N ALA A 159 -8.82 4.25 -6.44
CA ALA A 159 -10.26 4.25 -6.50
C ALA A 159 -10.75 4.39 -7.96
N PHE A 160 -11.92 3.88 -8.28
CA PHE A 160 -12.51 4.06 -9.62
C PHE A 160 -12.87 5.54 -9.92
N GLU A 161 -12.92 6.38 -8.90
CA GLU A 161 -13.04 7.84 -9.00
C GLU A 161 -11.69 8.51 -9.34
N GLY A 162 -10.56 7.77 -9.21
CA GLY A 162 -9.21 8.23 -9.53
C GLY A 162 -8.39 8.71 -8.34
N ASP A 163 -8.89 8.55 -7.13
CA ASP A 163 -8.11 8.83 -5.92
C ASP A 163 -7.03 7.75 -5.73
N VAL A 164 -5.81 8.20 -5.42
CA VAL A 164 -4.69 7.32 -5.09
C VAL A 164 -4.42 7.38 -3.61
N LYS A 165 -4.40 6.24 -2.93
CA LYS A 165 -4.26 6.16 -1.47
C LYS A 165 -3.25 5.12 -1.04
N LEU A 166 -2.39 5.50 -0.09
CA LEU A 166 -1.50 4.61 0.65
C LEU A 166 -2.27 3.90 1.76
N THR A 167 -2.01 2.61 1.94
CA THR A 167 -2.53 1.80 3.05
C THR A 167 -1.40 0.99 3.70
N ASP A 168 -1.67 0.42 4.88
CA ASP A 168 -0.75 -0.49 5.57
C ASP A 168 0.65 0.12 5.82
N PHE A 169 0.69 1.19 6.63
CA PHE A 169 1.95 1.71 7.16
C PHE A 169 2.65 0.62 7.99
N GLY A 170 3.81 0.14 7.51
CA GLY A 170 4.53 -1.02 8.04
C GLY A 170 5.26 -0.79 9.37
N ILE A 171 4.61 -0.19 10.36
CA ILE A 171 5.21 0.16 11.66
C ILE A 171 5.58 -1.09 12.46
N ALA A 172 4.85 -2.19 12.32
CA ALA A 172 5.18 -3.48 12.93
C ALA A 172 6.55 -4.01 12.51
N LYS A 173 7.04 -3.63 11.32
CA LYS A 173 8.37 -3.99 10.80
C LYS A 173 9.51 -3.19 11.45
N ALA A 174 9.21 -2.10 12.16
CA ALA A 174 10.22 -1.17 12.67
C ALA A 174 11.03 -1.71 13.83
N ARG A 175 10.59 -2.75 14.53
CA ARG A 175 11.16 -3.21 15.80
C ARG A 175 11.73 -4.63 15.77
N GLY A 176 12.07 -5.19 14.62
CA GLY A 176 12.83 -6.45 14.53
C GLY A 176 12.08 -7.73 14.91
N TYR A 177 10.74 -7.67 15.04
CA TYR A 177 9.92 -8.83 15.43
C TYR A 177 9.61 -9.81 14.31
N LEU A 178 10.15 -9.58 13.13
CA LEU A 178 9.91 -10.41 11.95
C LEU A 178 11.16 -11.20 11.53
N THR A 179 12.11 -11.49 12.44
CA THR A 179 13.43 -12.00 12.03
C THR A 179 13.47 -13.49 11.70
N ASP A 180 12.63 -14.36 12.25
CA ASP A 180 12.78 -15.82 12.06
C ASP A 180 11.62 -16.54 11.35
N GLN A 181 10.45 -15.91 11.20
CA GLN A 181 9.35 -16.43 10.37
C GLN A 181 9.19 -15.67 9.04
N GLU A 182 10.10 -14.79 8.75
CA GLU A 182 10.05 -13.79 7.68
C GLU A 182 10.41 -14.35 6.29
N GLY A 183 10.90 -15.55 6.17
CA GLY A 183 11.22 -16.13 4.86
C GLY A 183 10.05 -15.98 3.86
N GLU A 184 8.82 -16.16 4.32
CA GLU A 184 7.63 -16.01 3.47
C GLU A 184 7.17 -14.54 3.29
N VAL A 185 7.35 -13.68 4.29
CA VAL A 185 6.92 -12.26 4.23
C VAL A 185 7.92 -11.42 3.43
N ILE A 186 9.21 -11.71 3.53
CA ILE A 186 10.27 -11.11 2.71
C ILE A 186 10.10 -11.54 1.25
N ALA A 187 9.66 -12.78 1.00
CA ALA A 187 9.56 -13.37 -0.32
C ALA A 187 8.71 -12.57 -1.32
N GLY A 188 7.67 -11.88 -0.87
CA GLY A 188 6.75 -11.16 -1.76
C GLY A 188 7.08 -9.67 -1.99
N LYS A 189 8.11 -9.11 -1.33
CA LYS A 189 8.36 -7.66 -1.29
C LYS A 189 9.83 -7.25 -1.45
N ALA A 190 10.74 -8.21 -1.57
CA ALA A 190 12.18 -7.96 -1.64
C ALA A 190 12.58 -6.98 -2.76
N ASP A 191 11.85 -7.00 -3.86
CA ASP A 191 12.07 -6.20 -5.05
C ASP A 191 11.57 -4.74 -4.95
N PHE A 192 10.89 -4.36 -3.85
CA PHE A 192 10.50 -2.97 -3.53
C PHE A 192 11.28 -2.38 -2.34
N MET A 193 12.10 -3.17 -1.66
CA MET A 193 12.88 -2.71 -0.51
C MET A 193 13.92 -1.67 -0.92
N SER A 194 14.21 -0.74 -0.01
CA SER A 194 15.38 0.13 -0.15
C SER A 194 16.68 -0.63 0.15
N PRO A 195 17.85 -0.14 -0.30
CA PRO A 195 19.14 -0.77 -0.02
C PRO A 195 19.40 -0.95 1.47
N GLU A 196 19.04 0.03 2.28
CA GLU A 196 19.19 -0.03 3.74
C GLU A 196 18.28 -1.09 4.37
N GLN A 197 17.05 -1.28 3.87
CA GLN A 197 16.18 -2.40 4.29
C GLN A 197 16.76 -3.74 3.85
N ALA A 198 17.22 -3.84 2.60
CA ALA A 198 17.84 -5.04 2.06
C ALA A 198 19.14 -5.42 2.79
N SER A 199 19.81 -4.46 3.43
CA SER A 199 21.03 -4.66 4.23
C SER A 199 20.74 -4.77 5.74
N PHE A 200 19.47 -4.79 6.17
CA PHE A 200 19.07 -4.80 7.59
C PHE A 200 19.63 -3.63 8.40
N GLN A 201 19.85 -2.49 7.75
CA GLN A 201 20.33 -1.27 8.36
C GLN A 201 19.18 -0.42 8.91
N LYS A 202 19.51 0.56 9.75
CA LYS A 202 18.53 1.53 10.24
C LYS A 202 17.92 2.31 9.07
N THR A 203 16.60 2.29 8.98
CA THR A 203 15.83 2.98 7.94
C THR A 203 15.31 4.33 8.42
N ASP A 204 15.23 5.29 7.52
CA ASP A 204 14.54 6.56 7.72
C ASP A 204 13.54 6.83 6.57
N LYS A 205 12.94 8.01 6.55
CA LYS A 205 11.95 8.42 5.54
C LYS A 205 12.44 8.29 4.10
N ARG A 206 13.74 8.32 3.84
CA ARG A 206 14.33 8.18 2.49
C ARG A 206 14.21 6.76 1.93
N SER A 207 13.98 5.76 2.79
CA SER A 207 13.66 4.40 2.35
C SER A 207 12.35 4.36 1.55
N ASP A 208 11.32 5.09 1.98
CA ASP A 208 10.04 5.17 1.27
C ASP A 208 10.20 5.84 -0.11
N LEU A 209 11.15 6.80 -0.23
CA LEU A 209 11.41 7.50 -1.50
C LEU A 209 12.09 6.60 -2.52
N PHE A 210 12.98 5.71 -2.09
CA PHE A 210 13.54 4.67 -2.94
C PHE A 210 12.45 3.73 -3.44
N SER A 211 11.61 3.22 -2.54
CA SER A 211 10.49 2.34 -2.90
C SER A 211 9.49 3.03 -3.85
N ALA A 212 9.21 4.32 -3.65
CA ALA A 212 8.41 5.11 -4.58
C ALA A 212 9.07 5.24 -5.96
N GLY A 213 10.40 5.37 -6.01
CA GLY A 213 11.18 5.32 -7.24
C GLY A 213 11.07 3.97 -7.97
N VAL A 214 11.11 2.85 -7.23
CA VAL A 214 10.87 1.51 -7.78
C VAL A 214 9.46 1.39 -8.36
N VAL A 215 8.46 1.90 -7.64
CA VAL A 215 7.06 1.94 -8.11
C VAL A 215 6.96 2.73 -9.42
N LEU A 216 7.59 3.92 -9.50
CA LEU A 216 7.59 4.75 -10.72
C LEU A 216 8.24 4.02 -11.91
N ALA A 217 9.44 3.47 -11.70
CA ALA A 217 10.15 2.73 -12.74
C ALA A 217 9.32 1.55 -13.26
N HIS A 218 8.69 0.79 -12.35
CA HIS A 218 7.85 -0.35 -12.72
C HIS A 218 6.58 0.09 -13.48
N LEU A 219 5.92 1.16 -13.09
CA LEU A 219 4.75 1.68 -13.81
C LEU A 219 5.09 2.15 -15.23
N LEU A 220 6.27 2.72 -15.43
CA LEU A 220 6.74 3.18 -16.74
C LEU A 220 7.15 2.02 -17.65
N LEU A 221 7.95 1.09 -17.13
CA LEU A 221 8.51 -0.02 -17.90
C LEU A 221 7.55 -1.21 -18.08
N GLY A 222 6.59 -1.38 -17.16
CA GLY A 222 5.72 -2.56 -17.10
C GLY A 222 6.35 -3.76 -16.35
N TYR A 223 7.57 -3.61 -15.83
CA TYR A 223 8.26 -4.63 -15.02
C TYR A 223 9.17 -4.00 -13.98
N ASN A 224 9.46 -4.74 -12.90
CA ASN A 224 10.38 -4.29 -11.86
C ASN A 224 11.81 -4.75 -12.19
N ILE A 225 12.74 -3.79 -12.31
CA ILE A 225 14.15 -4.03 -12.65
C ILE A 225 14.87 -4.88 -11.58
N PHE A 226 14.42 -4.84 -10.33
CA PHE A 226 15.03 -5.59 -9.23
C PHE A 226 14.42 -6.96 -9.03
N LYS A 227 13.27 -7.27 -9.67
CA LYS A 227 12.62 -8.58 -9.54
C LYS A 227 13.49 -9.67 -10.15
N ALA A 228 13.69 -10.75 -9.39
CA ALA A 228 14.41 -11.97 -9.81
C ALA A 228 13.59 -13.22 -9.52
N ALA A 229 14.17 -14.40 -9.77
CA ALA A 229 13.50 -15.67 -9.56
C ALA A 229 13.24 -15.95 -8.06
N THR A 230 14.16 -15.51 -7.20
CA THR A 230 14.03 -15.66 -5.74
C THR A 230 14.03 -14.31 -5.03
N PRO A 231 13.48 -14.25 -3.82
CA PRO A 231 13.53 -13.05 -2.99
C PRO A 231 14.97 -12.63 -2.65
N GLU A 232 15.84 -13.59 -2.41
CA GLU A 232 17.24 -13.32 -2.11
C GLU A 232 17.97 -12.71 -3.31
N GLU A 233 17.76 -13.25 -4.52
CA GLU A 233 18.30 -12.65 -5.75
C GLU A 233 17.74 -11.25 -5.99
N SER A 234 16.45 -11.02 -5.73
CA SER A 234 15.84 -9.69 -5.82
C SER A 234 16.50 -8.72 -4.83
N ARG A 235 16.75 -9.16 -3.60
CA ARG A 235 17.49 -8.41 -2.58
C ARG A 235 18.89 -8.05 -3.05
N GLN A 236 19.62 -9.01 -3.65
CA GLN A 236 20.96 -8.77 -4.20
C GLN A 236 20.93 -7.76 -5.36
N ARG A 237 19.90 -7.82 -6.23
CA ARG A 237 19.72 -6.81 -7.29
C ARG A 237 19.52 -5.41 -6.72
N VAL A 238 18.69 -5.26 -5.67
CA VAL A 238 18.51 -3.97 -4.99
C VAL A 238 19.85 -3.41 -4.50
N LEU A 239 20.72 -4.27 -3.96
CA LEU A 239 22.01 -3.86 -3.43
C LEU A 239 23.05 -3.54 -4.51
N GLN A 240 23.08 -4.31 -5.61
CA GLN A 240 24.24 -4.35 -6.51
C GLN A 240 23.94 -3.99 -7.97
N LEU A 241 22.71 -4.20 -8.47
CA LEU A 241 22.40 -3.97 -9.89
C LEU A 241 22.62 -2.48 -10.23
N PRO A 242 23.45 -2.12 -11.18
CA PRO A 242 23.57 -0.74 -11.64
C PRO A 242 22.22 -0.19 -12.07
N ILE A 243 21.90 1.04 -11.65
CA ILE A 243 20.69 1.72 -12.10
C ILE A 243 20.86 2.05 -13.58
N PRO A 244 20.00 1.51 -14.46
CA PRO A 244 20.15 1.69 -15.89
C PRO A 244 19.81 3.11 -16.32
N ASP A 245 20.28 3.52 -17.49
CA ASP A 245 19.70 4.66 -18.18
C ASP A 245 18.31 4.27 -18.72
N PHE A 246 17.26 4.76 -18.06
CA PHE A 246 15.88 4.39 -18.38
C PHE A 246 15.43 4.81 -19.78
N ARG A 247 16.08 5.80 -20.39
CA ARG A 247 15.83 6.25 -21.77
C ARG A 247 16.14 5.15 -22.80
N THR A 248 17.08 4.26 -22.47
CA THR A 248 17.43 3.12 -23.33
C THR A 248 16.43 1.97 -23.21
N LEU A 249 15.63 1.95 -22.15
CA LEU A 249 14.62 0.91 -21.87
C LEU A 249 13.23 1.30 -22.38
N ASP A 250 12.92 2.60 -22.40
CA ASP A 250 11.66 3.12 -22.92
C ASP A 250 11.86 4.54 -23.48
N GLU A 251 11.65 4.73 -24.78
CA GLU A 251 11.80 6.00 -25.51
C GLU A 251 10.88 7.13 -25.00
N ARG A 252 9.84 6.79 -24.26
CA ARG A 252 8.93 7.75 -23.65
C ARG A 252 9.54 8.45 -22.43
N ILE A 253 10.66 7.93 -21.91
CA ILE A 253 11.36 8.50 -20.76
C ILE A 253 12.38 9.52 -21.30
N ASP A 254 12.13 10.79 -21.00
CA ASP A 254 13.02 11.89 -21.35
C ASP A 254 14.12 12.10 -20.29
N ASP A 255 15.05 13.01 -20.56
CA ASP A 255 16.18 13.33 -19.67
C ASP A 255 15.74 13.70 -18.27
N ARG A 256 14.65 14.44 -18.15
CA ARG A 256 14.14 14.93 -16.88
C ARG A 256 13.55 13.81 -16.04
N LEU A 257 12.74 12.96 -16.64
CA LEU A 257 12.17 11.80 -15.95
C LEU A 257 13.24 10.77 -15.58
N ASN A 258 14.24 10.59 -16.46
CA ASN A 258 15.42 9.76 -16.16
C ASN A 258 16.19 10.31 -14.95
N ALA A 259 16.40 11.63 -14.86
CA ALA A 259 17.07 12.24 -13.71
C ALA A 259 16.28 12.04 -12.40
N ILE A 260 14.95 12.17 -12.43
CA ILE A 260 14.08 11.88 -11.27
C ILE A 260 14.24 10.43 -10.81
N LEU A 261 14.20 9.47 -11.75
CA LEU A 261 14.37 8.04 -11.43
C LEU A 261 15.76 7.76 -10.83
N HIS A 262 16.82 8.30 -11.41
CA HIS A 262 18.19 8.12 -10.90
C HIS A 262 18.35 8.70 -9.50
N LYS A 263 17.76 9.87 -9.22
CA LYS A 263 17.82 10.51 -7.91
C LYS A 263 17.01 9.70 -6.87
N ALA A 264 15.79 9.24 -7.21
CA ALA A 264 14.97 8.42 -6.32
C ALA A 264 15.63 7.08 -5.99
N LEU A 265 16.25 6.43 -6.99
CA LEU A 265 16.89 5.12 -6.86
C LEU A 265 18.37 5.18 -6.46
N ALA A 266 18.89 6.35 -6.08
CA ALA A 266 20.25 6.47 -5.57
C ALA A 266 20.44 5.66 -4.29
N ARG A 267 21.47 4.78 -4.25
CA ARG A 267 21.82 3.99 -3.07
C ARG A 267 22.46 4.86 -1.99
N ASP A 268 23.29 5.81 -2.43
CA ASP A 268 23.82 6.83 -1.55
C ASP A 268 22.69 7.76 -1.08
N LEU A 269 22.46 7.76 0.24
CA LEU A 269 21.42 8.58 0.89
C LEU A 269 21.62 10.08 0.69
N HIS A 270 22.86 10.55 0.45
CA HIS A 270 23.14 11.98 0.18
C HIS A 270 22.80 12.37 -1.26
N LYS A 271 22.75 11.41 -2.17
CA LYS A 271 22.37 11.62 -3.57
C LYS A 271 20.90 11.38 -3.84
N ARG A 272 20.20 10.72 -2.89
CA ARG A 272 18.76 10.48 -2.95
C ARG A 272 17.98 11.75 -2.56
N TYR A 273 16.70 11.80 -2.86
CA TYR A 273 15.81 12.82 -2.33
C TYR A 273 15.87 12.86 -0.79
N ALA A 274 16.00 14.07 -0.24
CA ALA A 274 16.08 14.26 1.22
C ALA A 274 14.71 14.22 1.89
N SER A 275 13.64 14.55 1.16
CA SER A 275 12.27 14.55 1.64
C SER A 275 11.29 14.14 0.54
N ALA A 276 10.08 13.71 0.98
CA ALA A 276 8.99 13.42 0.06
C ALA A 276 8.46 14.68 -0.64
N ASP A 277 8.58 15.85 -0.02
CA ASP A 277 8.23 17.14 -0.64
C ASP A 277 9.12 17.45 -1.83
N GLU A 278 10.41 17.16 -1.73
CA GLU A 278 11.37 17.35 -2.84
C GLU A 278 11.03 16.43 -4.02
N LEU A 279 10.76 15.16 -3.76
CA LEU A 279 10.31 14.21 -4.79
C LEU A 279 8.97 14.65 -5.41
N LEU A 280 8.02 15.04 -4.57
CA LEU A 280 6.71 15.55 -5.00
C LEU A 280 6.84 16.75 -5.92
N TYR A 281 7.69 17.72 -5.54
CA TYR A 281 7.94 18.91 -6.35
C TYR A 281 8.45 18.55 -7.75
N ASP A 282 9.45 17.68 -7.86
CA ASP A 282 10.00 17.28 -9.15
C ASP A 282 8.99 16.53 -10.02
N LEU A 283 8.18 15.63 -9.41
CA LEU A 283 7.12 14.90 -10.11
C LEU A 283 6.01 15.83 -10.60
N GLU A 284 5.52 16.74 -9.74
CA GLU A 284 4.46 17.68 -10.13
C GLU A 284 4.98 18.71 -11.14
N HIS A 285 6.20 19.19 -10.98
CA HIS A 285 6.80 20.07 -11.97
C HIS A 285 6.96 19.37 -13.32
N TYR A 286 7.25 18.06 -13.32
CA TYR A 286 7.34 17.29 -14.58
C TYR A 286 5.99 17.25 -15.31
N ILE A 287 4.87 16.97 -14.62
CA ILE A 287 3.56 16.79 -15.27
C ILE A 287 2.78 18.08 -15.50
N TYR A 288 3.08 19.18 -14.78
CA TYR A 288 2.31 20.43 -14.84
C TYR A 288 3.08 21.63 -15.42
N HIS A 289 4.38 21.49 -15.79
CA HIS A 289 5.17 22.63 -16.27
C HIS A 289 4.62 23.27 -17.54
N ALA A 290 3.84 22.54 -18.36
CA ALA A 290 3.18 23.05 -19.55
C ALA A 290 1.77 23.60 -19.29
N GLY A 291 1.35 23.69 -18.01
CA GLY A 291 0.06 24.25 -17.56
C GLY A 291 -1.02 23.21 -17.32
N TYR A 292 -1.23 22.26 -18.20
CA TYR A 292 -2.22 21.19 -18.04
C TYR A 292 -1.56 19.84 -17.81
N GLY A 293 -2.16 19.04 -16.94
CA GLY A 293 -1.68 17.70 -16.62
C GLY A 293 -2.81 16.78 -16.14
N PRO A 294 -2.50 15.52 -15.79
CA PRO A 294 -3.49 14.57 -15.31
C PRO A 294 -4.11 14.99 -13.98
N THR A 295 -5.37 14.61 -13.80
CA THR A 295 -6.17 14.85 -12.60
C THR A 295 -6.74 13.52 -12.08
N ASN A 296 -7.34 13.54 -10.87
CA ASN A 296 -8.08 12.39 -10.36
C ASN A 296 -9.17 11.95 -11.35
N GLU A 297 -9.89 12.90 -11.96
CA GLU A 297 -10.92 12.60 -12.96
C GLU A 297 -10.34 11.89 -14.19
N THR A 298 -9.17 12.35 -14.68
CA THR A 298 -8.48 11.72 -15.81
C THR A 298 -8.09 10.28 -15.47
N LEU A 299 -7.52 10.05 -14.28
CA LEU A 299 -7.16 8.71 -13.82
C LEU A 299 -8.40 7.85 -13.59
N GLY A 300 -9.48 8.41 -13.00
CA GLY A 300 -10.74 7.70 -12.78
C GLY A 300 -11.40 7.24 -14.07
N ARG A 301 -11.40 8.09 -15.11
CA ARG A 301 -11.87 7.70 -16.43
C ARG A 301 -11.01 6.58 -17.01
N TYR A 302 -9.70 6.73 -16.96
CA TYR A 302 -8.76 5.74 -17.47
C TYR A 302 -8.92 4.36 -16.82
N ILE A 303 -9.04 4.31 -15.48
CA ILE A 303 -9.18 3.04 -14.77
C ILE A 303 -10.52 2.37 -15.07
N ARG A 304 -11.63 3.13 -15.14
CA ARG A 304 -12.92 2.57 -15.51
C ARG A 304 -12.88 1.97 -16.91
N GLU A 305 -12.35 2.68 -17.90
CA GLU A 305 -12.16 2.16 -19.27
C GLU A 305 -11.26 0.91 -19.30
N LEU A 306 -10.22 0.88 -18.49
CA LEU A 306 -9.31 -0.26 -18.39
C LEU A 306 -10.02 -1.51 -17.85
N PHE A 307 -10.97 -1.34 -16.92
CA PHE A 307 -11.73 -2.43 -16.30
C PHE A 307 -13.09 -2.67 -16.93
N ASP A 308 -13.60 -1.77 -17.79
CA ASP A 308 -14.84 -1.98 -18.56
C ASP A 308 -14.72 -3.19 -19.49
N GLY A 309 -15.73 -4.06 -19.48
CA GLY A 309 -15.76 -5.31 -20.23
C GLY A 309 -15.06 -6.49 -19.57
N SER A 310 -14.48 -6.33 -18.36
CA SER A 310 -13.93 -7.46 -17.58
C SER A 310 -14.94 -8.11 -16.65
N GLY A 311 -16.21 -7.67 -16.66
CA GLY A 311 -17.23 -8.13 -15.70
C GLY A 311 -16.92 -7.73 -14.24
N ALA A 312 -15.97 -6.83 -14.07
CA ALA A 312 -15.56 -6.31 -12.77
C ALA A 312 -16.60 -5.32 -12.23
N THR A 313 -17.77 -5.81 -11.89
CA THR A 313 -18.63 -5.16 -10.91
C THR A 313 -17.87 -5.21 -9.57
N ALA A 314 -17.23 -4.12 -9.20
CA ALA A 314 -16.80 -3.76 -7.85
C ALA A 314 -16.44 -4.94 -6.91
N GLY A 315 -15.45 -5.78 -7.27
CA GLY A 315 -14.97 -6.85 -6.41
C GLY A 315 -13.61 -7.37 -6.87
N PRO A 316 -12.70 -7.72 -5.95
CA PRO A 316 -11.49 -8.43 -6.34
C PRO A 316 -11.84 -9.72 -7.08
N SER A 317 -11.12 -9.97 -8.18
CA SER A 317 -11.22 -11.16 -9.01
C SER A 317 -11.19 -12.46 -8.20
N PRO A 318 -11.96 -13.51 -8.54
CA PRO A 318 -11.96 -14.81 -7.86
C PRO A 318 -10.75 -15.69 -8.26
N LEU A 319 -9.56 -15.13 -8.38
CA LEU A 319 -8.35 -15.89 -8.66
C LEU A 319 -7.50 -16.00 -7.40
N MET A 320 -7.91 -16.87 -6.49
CA MET A 320 -7.07 -17.65 -5.56
C MET A 320 -7.91 -18.63 -4.73
N GLU A 321 -8.59 -19.54 -5.42
CA GLU A 321 -8.88 -20.84 -4.84
C GLU A 321 -7.76 -21.80 -5.27
N LYS A 322 -6.71 -21.85 -4.46
CA LYS A 322 -5.87 -23.06 -4.23
C LYS A 322 -4.86 -22.71 -3.13
N SER A 323 -5.23 -22.99 -1.91
CA SER A 323 -4.47 -23.81 -0.99
C SER A 323 -5.04 -23.76 0.44
N THR A 324 -5.29 -24.96 0.91
CA THR A 324 -5.32 -25.47 2.29
C THR A 324 -6.34 -24.85 3.24
N GLY A 325 -7.33 -25.71 3.51
CA GLY A 325 -8.31 -25.54 4.55
C GLY A 325 -7.71 -25.30 5.92
N LEU A 326 -8.11 -24.20 6.48
CA LEU A 326 -8.40 -24.07 7.89
C LEU A 326 -9.64 -23.15 7.95
N MET A 327 -10.81 -23.79 7.89
CA MET A 327 -12.03 -23.13 8.30
C MET A 327 -11.85 -22.70 9.75
N LEU A 328 -11.70 -21.40 9.98
CA LEU A 328 -12.13 -20.81 11.23
C LEU A 328 -13.63 -21.19 11.36
N ARG A 329 -13.98 -22.07 12.29
CA ARG A 329 -15.37 -22.34 12.57
C ARG A 329 -16.02 -21.03 12.96
N ALA A 330 -16.91 -20.55 12.11
CA ALA A 330 -17.71 -19.36 12.33
C ALA A 330 -18.56 -19.43 13.63
N GLU A 331 -18.60 -20.59 14.24
CA GLU A 331 -19.38 -20.92 15.46
C GLU A 331 -18.92 -20.17 16.71
N HIS A 332 -17.70 -19.61 16.76
CA HIS A 332 -17.22 -18.91 17.94
C HIS A 332 -17.47 -17.39 17.94
N LEU A 333 -17.91 -16.82 16.79
CA LEU A 333 -18.21 -15.39 16.70
C LEU A 333 -19.70 -15.04 16.75
N SER A 334 -20.58 -16.04 16.81
CA SER A 334 -22.05 -15.86 16.64
C SER A 334 -22.92 -16.25 17.82
N ARG A 335 -22.41 -16.41 19.05
CA ARG A 335 -23.26 -16.64 20.21
C ARG A 335 -23.48 -15.37 21.02
N PRO A 336 -24.70 -14.83 21.07
CA PRO A 336 -25.07 -13.81 22.05
C PRO A 336 -25.14 -14.43 23.46
N HIS A 337 -24.59 -13.74 24.43
CA HIS A 337 -25.00 -13.86 25.83
C HIS A 337 -25.93 -12.73 26.17
#